data_0364f24910480725268ab734238dc2d3
#
_entry.id   0364f24910480725268ab734238dc2d3
#
_cell.length_a   1.000
_cell.length_b   1.000
_cell.length_c   1.000
_cell.angle_alpha   90.00
_cell.angle_beta   90.00
_cell.angle_gamma   90.00
#
_symmetry.space_group_name_H-M   'P 1'
#
loop_
_entity.id
_entity.type
_entity.pdbx_description
1 polymer ?
#
loop_
_entity_poly.entity_id
_entity_poly.type
_entity_poly.pdbx_seq_one_letter_code
_entity_poly.pdbx_strand_id
1 'polypeptide(L)'
;MTENLIPIPSFEVRADAALPFDLFVRLPVTNRVILYRRQGSTLEQEKFDQAAARKFNFLVSKLEYEKYLGYLTREFLNLISRKEKEPEKMRRAVSLVLASPFAQDSLGEARELVDNMGDLITRLVSDLASEGFVSRQTLFLKFAKLARTGTDFQRHPLHVASLTIMLAMGIGISDQRTIVEAGLASLLHDIGLTQLPVSVIGEAHKYRELGTVSRALLKLHPQGSLDILRNKGIVVSRLMESMILQHHEEYAGTGYPAGLIGESVHPMAQVMHVADDLDDLLSEADGPDSIESRLRALFARYEKENTIAPALRERLSRLLF
;
A
#
# COMPACT_ATOMS: atom_id res chain seq x y z
N MET A 1 0.35 -32.96 -12.76
CA MET A 1 0.53 -32.20 -11.51
C MET A 1 1.37 -30.93 -11.66
N THR A 2 2.03 -30.70 -12.79
CA THR A 2 2.94 -29.54 -12.98
C THR A 2 2.26 -28.29 -13.55
N GLU A 3 1.02 -28.38 -14.01
CA GLU A 3 0.31 -27.26 -14.69
C GLU A 3 -0.29 -26.21 -13.74
N ASN A 4 -0.28 -26.46 -12.43
CA ASN A 4 -0.87 -25.58 -11.43
C ASN A 4 0.15 -24.97 -10.45
N LEU A 5 1.42 -24.89 -10.84
CA LEU A 5 2.48 -24.33 -10.01
C LEU A 5 3.00 -23.01 -10.61
N ILE A 6 3.18 -22.02 -9.75
CA ILE A 6 3.60 -20.67 -10.11
C ILE A 6 5.02 -20.48 -9.60
N PRO A 7 5.98 -20.06 -10.45
CA PRO A 7 7.32 -19.74 -9.99
C PRO A 7 7.32 -18.48 -9.13
N ILE A 8 8.12 -18.52 -8.07
CA ILE A 8 8.33 -17.41 -7.14
C ILE A 8 9.83 -17.18 -6.93
N PRO A 9 10.27 -15.93 -6.76
CA PRO A 9 11.67 -15.63 -6.47
C PRO A 9 12.12 -16.14 -5.10
N SER A 10 13.36 -16.64 -5.01
CA SER A 10 13.89 -17.17 -3.75
C SER A 10 14.01 -16.10 -2.66
N PHE A 11 14.28 -14.85 -3.03
CA PHE A 11 14.43 -13.76 -2.07
C PHE A 11 13.10 -13.29 -1.43
N GLU A 12 11.96 -13.76 -1.93
CA GLU A 12 10.64 -13.50 -1.35
C GLU A 12 10.28 -14.47 -0.23
N VAL A 13 11.05 -15.53 -0.07
CA VAL A 13 10.82 -16.57 0.94
C VAL A 13 11.82 -16.40 2.07
N ARG A 14 11.34 -16.33 3.30
CA ARG A 14 12.19 -16.31 4.49
C ARG A 14 12.42 -17.73 5.01
N ALA A 15 13.66 -18.05 5.29
CA ALA A 15 14.04 -19.35 5.85
C ALA A 15 13.52 -19.52 7.29
N ASP A 16 13.67 -18.47 8.09
CA ASP A 16 13.38 -18.41 9.51
C ASP A 16 11.88 -18.29 9.88
N ALA A 17 11.03 -17.99 8.89
CA ALA A 17 9.59 -17.83 9.11
C ALA A 17 8.80 -19.09 8.72
N ALA A 18 7.73 -19.41 9.43
CA ALA A 18 6.77 -20.42 9.01
C ALA A 18 5.94 -19.94 7.81
N LEU A 19 6.02 -20.64 6.67
CA LEU A 19 5.26 -20.27 5.49
C LEU A 19 3.80 -20.73 5.60
N PRO A 20 2.82 -19.90 5.23
CA PRO A 20 1.41 -20.29 5.25
C PRO A 20 0.98 -21.15 4.03
N PHE A 21 1.94 -21.61 3.23
CA PHE A 21 1.73 -22.42 2.01
C PHE A 21 2.83 -23.46 1.84
N ASP A 22 2.57 -24.46 1.01
CA ASP A 22 3.57 -25.45 0.61
C ASP A 22 4.54 -24.84 -0.41
N LEU A 23 5.83 -25.00 -0.18
CA LEU A 23 6.88 -24.53 -1.09
C LEU A 23 7.44 -25.71 -1.88
N PHE A 24 7.43 -25.58 -3.19
CA PHE A 24 8.00 -26.55 -4.11
C PHE A 24 9.27 -26.03 -4.76
N VAL A 25 10.09 -26.93 -5.25
CA VAL A 25 11.33 -26.60 -5.98
C VAL A 25 11.38 -27.42 -7.26
N ARG A 26 11.77 -26.76 -8.33
CA ARG A 26 12.10 -27.42 -9.60
C ARG A 26 13.59 -27.68 -9.66
N LEU A 27 13.97 -28.93 -9.74
CA LEU A 27 15.37 -29.34 -9.81
C LEU A 27 15.94 -29.07 -11.21
N PRO A 28 17.05 -28.31 -11.35
CA PRO A 28 17.56 -27.87 -12.65
C PRO A 28 17.95 -29.01 -13.60
N VAL A 29 18.50 -30.09 -13.06
CA VAL A 29 19.03 -31.21 -13.86
C VAL A 29 17.94 -32.16 -14.33
N THR A 30 16.96 -32.46 -13.47
CA THR A 30 15.95 -33.50 -13.75
C THR A 30 14.61 -32.89 -14.14
N ASN A 31 14.45 -31.58 -14.04
CA ASN A 31 13.19 -30.84 -14.22
C ASN A 31 12.04 -31.34 -13.33
N ARG A 32 12.36 -32.17 -12.33
CA ARG A 32 11.38 -32.68 -11.38
C ARG A 32 10.99 -31.61 -10.38
N VAL A 33 9.69 -31.56 -10.05
CA VAL A 33 9.17 -30.74 -8.98
C VAL A 33 9.03 -31.60 -7.72
N ILE A 34 9.58 -31.12 -6.63
CA ILE A 34 9.52 -31.76 -5.31
C ILE A 34 8.95 -30.80 -4.30
N LEU A 35 8.24 -31.31 -3.31
CA LEU A 35 7.84 -30.53 -2.14
C LEU A 35 9.13 -30.25 -1.33
N TYR A 36 9.48 -28.97 -1.25
CA TYR A 36 10.69 -28.55 -0.57
C TYR A 36 10.43 -28.21 0.90
N ARG A 37 9.28 -27.60 1.18
CA ARG A 37 8.88 -27.21 2.52
C ARG A 37 7.37 -27.27 2.67
N ARG A 38 6.88 -27.84 3.77
CA ARG A 38 5.45 -27.90 4.07
C ARG A 38 4.97 -26.59 4.72
N GLN A 39 3.71 -26.28 4.52
CA GLN A 39 3.01 -25.23 5.24
C GLN A 39 3.26 -25.37 6.75
N GLY A 40 3.49 -24.21 7.43
CA GLY A 40 3.71 -24.14 8.87
C GLY A 40 5.10 -24.57 9.35
N SER A 41 5.98 -25.08 8.46
CA SER A 41 7.36 -25.45 8.84
C SER A 41 8.35 -24.32 8.63
N THR A 42 9.45 -24.33 9.37
CA THR A 42 10.61 -23.45 9.18
C THR A 42 11.74 -24.20 8.46
N LEU A 43 12.65 -23.50 7.84
CA LEU A 43 13.84 -24.07 7.19
C LEU A 43 15.08 -23.46 7.79
N GLU A 44 16.13 -24.28 7.97
CA GLU A 44 17.43 -23.77 8.38
C GLU A 44 18.00 -22.81 7.32
N GLN A 45 18.52 -21.67 7.75
CA GLN A 45 19.04 -20.63 6.86
C GLN A 45 20.09 -21.18 5.89
N GLU A 46 20.99 -22.03 6.37
CA GLU A 46 22.06 -22.63 5.55
C GLU A 46 21.51 -23.47 4.39
N LYS A 47 20.46 -24.28 4.62
CA LYS A 47 19.82 -25.07 3.57
C LYS A 47 19.11 -24.19 2.55
N PHE A 48 18.53 -23.08 3.00
CA PHE A 48 17.90 -22.12 2.13
C PHE A 48 18.94 -21.41 1.24
N ASP A 49 20.03 -20.94 1.81
CA ASP A 49 21.12 -20.27 1.10
C ASP A 49 21.76 -21.19 0.06
N GLN A 50 21.94 -22.48 0.38
CA GLN A 50 22.40 -23.47 -0.58
C GLN A 50 21.43 -23.67 -1.76
N ALA A 51 20.13 -23.67 -1.51
CA ALA A 51 19.13 -23.79 -2.56
C ALA A 51 19.10 -22.53 -3.45
N ALA A 52 19.20 -21.35 -2.85
CA ALA A 52 19.29 -20.08 -3.55
C ALA A 52 20.56 -19.97 -4.41
N ALA A 53 21.72 -20.36 -3.86
CA ALA A 53 23.00 -20.38 -4.57
C ALA A 53 23.00 -21.34 -5.77
N ARG A 54 22.26 -22.44 -5.68
CA ARG A 54 22.07 -23.41 -6.78
C ARG A 54 21.03 -22.95 -7.82
N LYS A 55 20.49 -21.74 -7.70
CA LYS A 55 19.48 -21.16 -8.58
C LYS A 55 18.24 -22.06 -8.73
N PHE A 56 17.79 -22.66 -7.65
CA PHE A 56 16.56 -23.43 -7.67
C PHE A 56 15.38 -22.49 -7.93
N ASN A 57 14.46 -22.89 -8.82
CA ASN A 57 13.22 -22.20 -9.03
C ASN A 57 12.22 -22.65 -7.96
N PHE A 58 11.89 -21.77 -7.04
CA PHE A 58 10.82 -21.99 -6.08
C PHE A 58 9.45 -21.85 -6.76
N LEU A 59 8.49 -22.61 -6.28
CA LEU A 59 7.16 -22.66 -6.86
C LEU A 59 6.12 -22.75 -5.74
N VAL A 60 4.95 -22.17 -5.97
CA VAL A 60 3.78 -22.27 -5.09
C VAL A 60 2.57 -22.79 -5.89
N SER A 61 1.65 -23.51 -5.24
CA SER A 61 0.43 -23.96 -5.89
C SER A 61 -0.50 -22.78 -6.19
N LYS A 62 -1.16 -22.81 -7.37
CA LYS A 62 -2.24 -21.85 -7.70
C LYS A 62 -3.33 -21.82 -6.65
N LEU A 63 -3.64 -22.97 -6.03
CA LEU A 63 -4.65 -23.05 -4.98
C LEU A 63 -4.25 -22.33 -3.68
N GLU A 64 -2.96 -22.16 -3.45
CA GLU A 64 -2.42 -21.48 -2.27
C GLU A 64 -1.86 -20.09 -2.57
N TYR A 65 -2.11 -19.61 -3.77
CA TYR A 65 -1.55 -18.33 -4.22
C TYR A 65 -2.07 -17.16 -3.39
N GLU A 66 -3.31 -17.16 -2.96
CA GLU A 66 -3.85 -16.14 -2.06
C GLU A 66 -3.12 -16.13 -0.70
N LYS A 67 -2.79 -17.32 -0.17
CA LYS A 67 -1.98 -17.42 1.07
C LYS A 67 -0.56 -16.87 0.87
N TYR A 68 0.01 -17.09 -0.31
CA TYR A 68 1.32 -16.54 -0.66
C TYR A 68 1.27 -15.02 -0.80
N LEU A 69 0.26 -14.44 -1.44
CA LEU A 69 0.06 -12.99 -1.49
C LEU A 69 -0.12 -12.38 -0.11
N GLY A 70 -0.92 -13.02 0.75
CA GLY A 70 -1.10 -12.61 2.14
C GLY A 70 0.21 -12.67 2.95
N TYR A 71 1.06 -13.67 2.70
CA TYR A 71 2.40 -13.76 3.27
C TYR A 71 3.29 -12.60 2.83
N LEU A 72 3.37 -12.32 1.52
CA LEU A 72 4.14 -11.20 0.98
C LEU A 72 3.68 -9.86 1.54
N THR A 73 2.37 -9.68 1.63
CA THR A 73 1.79 -8.48 2.23
C THR A 73 2.26 -8.29 3.67
N ARG A 74 2.19 -9.33 4.50
CA ARG A 74 2.69 -9.29 5.89
C ARG A 74 4.20 -9.03 5.97
N GLU A 75 4.99 -9.68 5.11
CA GLU A 75 6.44 -9.44 5.07
C GLU A 75 6.77 -8.00 4.64
N PHE A 76 6.00 -7.45 3.71
CA PHE A 76 6.11 -6.05 3.31
C PHE A 76 5.77 -5.10 4.48
N LEU A 77 4.65 -5.34 5.15
CA LEU A 77 4.24 -4.59 6.33
C LEU A 77 5.31 -4.66 7.44
N ASN A 78 5.86 -5.84 7.68
CA ASN A 78 6.98 -6.03 8.62
C ASN A 78 8.24 -5.26 8.22
N LEU A 79 8.53 -5.17 6.93
CA LEU A 79 9.67 -4.42 6.41
C LEU A 79 9.53 -2.91 6.61
N ILE A 80 8.33 -2.38 6.38
CA ILE A 80 8.03 -0.96 6.59
C ILE A 80 8.10 -0.60 8.08
N SER A 81 7.53 -1.45 8.95
CA SER A 81 7.45 -1.21 10.40
C SER A 81 8.79 -1.25 11.15
N ARG A 82 9.80 -1.93 10.60
CA ARG A 82 11.14 -2.05 11.23
C ARG A 82 11.97 -0.77 11.21
N LYS A 83 11.47 0.32 10.65
CA LYS A 83 12.18 1.61 10.64
C LYS A 83 11.80 2.49 11.82
N GLU A 84 12.78 3.23 12.27
CA GLU A 84 12.82 4.08 13.46
C GLU A 84 11.53 4.86 13.73
N LYS A 85 11.20 4.95 15.03
CA LYS A 85 10.10 5.73 15.58
C LYS A 85 10.30 7.20 15.25
N GLU A 86 9.75 7.66 14.15
CA GLU A 86 9.62 9.09 13.94
C GLU A 86 8.33 9.60 14.57
N PRO A 87 8.41 10.75 15.26
CA PRO A 87 7.20 11.39 15.73
C PRO A 87 6.28 11.66 14.55
N GLU A 88 5.03 11.25 14.67
CA GLU A 88 4.00 11.41 13.65
C GLU A 88 3.86 12.85 13.14
N LYS A 89 4.09 13.85 14.02
CA LYS A 89 4.22 15.26 13.63
C LYS A 89 5.27 15.51 12.55
N MET A 90 6.36 14.74 12.57
CA MET A 90 7.44 14.86 11.60
C MET A 90 7.05 14.27 10.25
N ARG A 91 6.29 13.14 10.23
CA ARG A 91 5.81 12.53 8.99
C ARG A 91 4.86 13.44 8.21
N ARG A 92 3.92 14.08 8.91
CA ARG A 92 2.97 15.00 8.25
C ARG A 92 3.61 16.34 7.86
N ALA A 93 4.51 16.89 8.68
CA ALA A 93 5.31 18.04 8.29
C ALA A 93 6.14 17.78 7.03
N VAL A 94 6.47 16.55 6.82
CA VAL A 94 7.26 15.99 5.74
C VAL A 94 6.45 15.79 4.47
N SER A 95 5.23 15.29 4.56
CA SER A 95 4.28 15.32 3.45
C SER A 95 4.11 16.73 2.89
N LEU A 96 4.18 17.72 3.79
CA LEU A 96 4.15 19.14 3.43
C LEU A 96 5.37 19.62 2.64
N VAL A 97 6.55 19.13 2.93
CA VAL A 97 7.77 19.49 2.17
C VAL A 97 7.77 18.87 0.78
N LEU A 98 7.23 17.65 0.62
CA LEU A 98 6.99 17.06 -0.70
C LEU A 98 6.03 17.85 -1.55
N ALA A 99 5.07 18.47 -0.89
CA ALA A 99 4.16 19.38 -1.53
C ALA A 99 4.79 20.78 -1.77
N SER A 100 6.05 21.02 -1.36
CA SER A 100 6.68 22.32 -1.55
C SER A 100 6.69 22.81 -3.02
N PRO A 101 6.89 21.97 -4.05
CA PRO A 101 6.70 22.38 -5.45
C PRO A 101 5.26 22.80 -5.75
N PHE A 102 4.28 22.26 -5.01
CA PHE A 102 2.88 22.61 -5.14
C PHE A 102 2.50 23.86 -4.34
N ALA A 103 3.27 24.21 -3.30
CA ALA A 103 3.10 25.41 -2.50
C ALA A 103 3.73 26.66 -3.14
N GLN A 104 4.75 26.49 -4.00
CA GLN A 104 5.39 27.57 -4.73
C GLN A 104 4.70 27.84 -6.07
N ASP A 105 4.83 29.05 -6.63
CA ASP A 105 4.24 29.44 -7.91
C ASP A 105 4.89 28.82 -9.17
N SER A 106 5.62 27.73 -9.01
CA SER A 106 6.33 27.02 -10.07
C SER A 106 5.42 25.96 -10.74
N LEU A 107 4.59 26.39 -11.69
CA LEU A 107 3.72 25.49 -12.47
C LEU A 107 4.48 24.39 -13.21
N GLY A 108 5.68 24.72 -13.73
CA GLY A 108 6.52 23.77 -14.46
C GLY A 108 7.04 22.64 -13.60
N GLU A 109 7.58 22.97 -12.43
CA GLU A 109 8.18 21.99 -11.51
C GLU A 109 7.14 21.01 -10.94
N ALA A 110 5.93 21.50 -10.63
CA ALA A 110 4.86 20.64 -10.14
C ALA A 110 4.39 19.64 -11.21
N ARG A 111 4.27 20.08 -12.47
CA ARG A 111 3.93 19.19 -13.59
C ARG A 111 5.02 18.16 -13.84
N GLU A 112 6.27 18.60 -13.93
CA GLU A 112 7.41 17.71 -14.15
C GLU A 112 7.51 16.65 -13.05
N LEU A 113 7.26 17.04 -11.80
CA LEU A 113 7.25 16.10 -10.67
C LEU A 113 6.14 15.05 -10.84
N VAL A 114 4.91 15.44 -11.17
CA VAL A 114 3.79 14.51 -11.36
C VAL A 114 4.02 13.61 -12.58
N ASP A 115 4.52 14.16 -13.68
CA ASP A 115 4.83 13.41 -14.88
C ASP A 115 5.93 12.35 -14.59
N ASN A 116 6.99 12.73 -13.90
CA ASN A 116 8.06 11.81 -13.49
C ASN A 116 7.54 10.72 -12.53
N MET A 117 6.65 11.06 -11.59
CA MET A 117 5.99 10.07 -10.71
C MET A 117 5.10 9.13 -11.51
N GLY A 118 4.31 9.66 -12.45
CA GLY A 118 3.47 8.88 -13.35
C GLY A 118 4.27 7.92 -14.22
N ASP A 119 5.36 8.39 -14.80
CA ASP A 119 6.28 7.60 -15.60
C ASP A 119 6.93 6.47 -14.78
N LEU A 120 7.36 6.78 -13.56
CA LEU A 120 7.94 5.79 -12.66
C LEU A 120 6.94 4.68 -12.34
N ILE A 121 5.72 5.05 -11.92
CA ILE A 121 4.65 4.09 -11.62
C ILE A 121 4.29 3.31 -12.89
N THR A 122 4.16 3.98 -14.03
CA THR A 122 3.84 3.35 -15.32
C THR A 122 4.88 2.32 -15.70
N ARG A 123 6.17 2.63 -15.60
CA ARG A 123 7.26 1.68 -15.87
C ARG A 123 7.21 0.49 -14.91
N LEU A 124 7.03 0.73 -13.63
CA LEU A 124 6.93 -0.32 -12.63
C LEU A 124 5.73 -1.24 -12.90
N VAL A 125 4.57 -0.68 -13.27
CA VAL A 125 3.36 -1.45 -13.59
C VAL A 125 3.50 -2.15 -14.96
N SER A 126 4.15 -1.52 -15.96
CA SER A 126 4.42 -2.12 -17.28
C SER A 126 5.39 -3.28 -17.20
N ASP A 127 6.46 -3.15 -16.42
CA ASP A 127 7.42 -4.24 -16.17
C ASP A 127 6.71 -5.45 -15.58
N LEU A 128 5.70 -5.20 -14.74
CA LEU A 128 4.86 -6.24 -14.15
C LEU A 128 3.95 -6.94 -15.14
N ALA A 129 3.31 -6.15 -16.00
CA ALA A 129 2.37 -6.68 -16.97
C ALA A 129 3.09 -7.53 -18.04
N SER A 130 4.34 -7.16 -18.38
CA SER A 130 5.13 -7.84 -19.42
C SER A 130 5.77 -9.16 -18.98
N GLU A 131 6.14 -9.28 -17.71
CA GLU A 131 6.84 -10.45 -17.19
C GLU A 131 5.88 -11.55 -16.64
N GLY A 132 4.58 -11.31 -16.65
CA GLY A 132 3.57 -12.25 -16.15
C GLY A 132 3.41 -12.25 -14.61
N PHE A 133 2.81 -13.32 -14.08
CA PHE A 133 2.38 -13.39 -12.69
C PHE A 133 3.51 -13.30 -11.63
N VAL A 134 4.71 -13.74 -11.98
CA VAL A 134 5.91 -13.73 -11.11
C VAL A 134 6.37 -12.30 -10.82
N SER A 135 6.21 -11.39 -11.77
CA SER A 135 6.70 -10.02 -11.61
C SER A 135 5.76 -9.11 -10.81
N ARG A 136 4.49 -9.49 -10.62
CA ARG A 136 3.63 -8.80 -9.64
C ARG A 136 4.25 -8.82 -8.24
N GLN A 137 4.94 -9.88 -7.89
CA GLN A 137 5.65 -10.07 -6.61
C GLN A 137 6.90 -9.20 -6.50
N THR A 138 7.64 -9.08 -7.59
CA THR A 138 8.81 -8.22 -7.68
C THR A 138 8.42 -6.74 -7.47
N LEU A 139 7.18 -6.35 -7.81
CA LEU A 139 6.69 -5.00 -7.56
C LEU A 139 6.61 -4.68 -6.07
N PHE A 140 6.01 -5.57 -5.28
CA PHE A 140 5.93 -5.34 -3.84
C PHE A 140 7.31 -5.09 -3.24
N LEU A 141 8.32 -5.83 -3.70
CA LEU A 141 9.70 -5.63 -3.24
C LEU A 141 10.33 -4.35 -3.79
N LYS A 142 10.05 -4.00 -5.06
CA LYS A 142 10.50 -2.73 -5.63
C LYS A 142 9.85 -1.54 -4.92
N PHE A 143 8.54 -1.60 -4.65
CA PHE A 143 7.85 -0.57 -3.87
C PHE A 143 8.32 -0.53 -2.42
N ALA A 144 8.50 -1.68 -1.76
CA ALA A 144 9.10 -1.74 -0.44
C ALA A 144 10.51 -1.13 -0.42
N LYS A 145 11.29 -1.34 -1.48
CA LYS A 145 12.61 -0.75 -1.64
C LYS A 145 12.53 0.76 -1.87
N LEU A 146 11.61 1.23 -2.71
CA LEU A 146 11.36 2.66 -2.94
C LEU A 146 10.88 3.36 -1.67
N ALA A 147 9.93 2.78 -0.96
CA ALA A 147 9.48 3.26 0.34
C ALA A 147 10.61 3.33 1.40
N ARG A 148 11.65 2.50 1.26
CA ARG A 148 12.84 2.50 2.13
C ARG A 148 13.94 3.47 1.71
N THR A 149 14.02 3.84 0.42
CA THR A 149 15.08 4.71 -0.13
C THR A 149 14.71 6.18 -0.16
N GLY A 150 13.42 6.52 0.02
CA GLY A 150 12.99 7.91 0.18
C GLY A 150 13.63 8.54 1.42
N THR A 151 13.98 9.84 1.31
CA THR A 151 14.27 10.65 2.49
C THR A 151 13.08 10.59 3.43
N ASP A 152 13.29 10.80 4.72
CA ASP A 152 12.21 10.78 5.72
C ASP A 152 10.99 11.62 5.31
N PHE A 153 11.20 12.61 4.45
CA PHE A 153 10.22 13.54 3.89
C PHE A 153 9.22 12.95 2.89
N GLN A 154 9.51 11.80 2.29
CA GLN A 154 8.66 11.20 1.23
C GLN A 154 7.90 9.95 1.70
N ARG A 155 7.97 9.62 2.97
CA ARG A 155 7.50 8.34 3.48
C ARG A 155 6.00 8.14 3.36
N HIS A 156 5.19 8.99 3.97
CA HIS A 156 3.75 8.78 4.04
C HIS A 156 3.09 8.64 2.66
N PRO A 157 3.24 9.60 1.72
CA PRO A 157 2.63 9.45 0.39
C PRO A 157 3.14 8.24 -0.38
N LEU A 158 4.44 7.91 -0.27
CA LEU A 158 5.02 6.73 -0.92
C LEU A 158 4.53 5.42 -0.30
N HIS A 159 4.38 5.38 1.02
CA HIS A 159 3.82 4.22 1.71
C HIS A 159 2.36 4.01 1.34
N VAL A 160 1.53 5.06 1.42
CA VAL A 160 0.12 4.98 1.04
C VAL A 160 -0.03 4.58 -0.42
N ALA A 161 0.77 5.14 -1.35
CA ALA A 161 0.75 4.73 -2.74
C ALA A 161 1.15 3.26 -2.93
N SER A 162 2.23 2.82 -2.26
CA SER A 162 2.69 1.43 -2.32
C SER A 162 1.66 0.46 -1.75
N LEU A 163 1.08 0.79 -0.60
CA LEU A 163 0.03 0.00 0.04
C LEU A 163 -1.24 -0.04 -0.81
N THR A 164 -1.68 1.09 -1.36
CA THR A 164 -2.85 1.16 -2.24
C THR A 164 -2.68 0.26 -3.46
N ILE A 165 -1.55 0.35 -4.16
CA ILE A 165 -1.24 -0.49 -5.32
C ILE A 165 -1.23 -1.97 -4.92
N MET A 166 -0.56 -2.29 -3.82
CA MET A 166 -0.47 -3.65 -3.31
C MET A 166 -1.84 -4.24 -2.97
N LEU A 167 -2.65 -3.51 -2.22
CA LEU A 167 -3.99 -3.93 -1.84
C LEU A 167 -4.89 -4.08 -3.07
N ALA A 168 -4.87 -3.11 -4.01
CA ALA A 168 -5.63 -3.17 -5.25
C ALA A 168 -5.30 -4.42 -6.07
N MET A 169 -4.01 -4.70 -6.28
CA MET A 169 -3.57 -5.90 -6.98
C MET A 169 -3.94 -7.18 -6.22
N GLY A 170 -3.77 -7.19 -4.91
CA GLY A 170 -4.09 -8.33 -4.03
C GLY A 170 -5.58 -8.70 -4.06
N ILE A 171 -6.46 -7.71 -4.17
CA ILE A 171 -7.89 -7.95 -4.37
C ILE A 171 -8.28 -8.18 -5.83
N GLY A 172 -7.32 -8.32 -6.75
CA GLY A 172 -7.55 -8.76 -8.12
C GLY A 172 -7.77 -7.63 -9.14
N ILE A 173 -7.47 -6.37 -8.81
CA ILE A 173 -7.41 -5.29 -9.81
C ILE A 173 -6.17 -5.55 -10.67
N SER A 174 -6.37 -5.69 -11.98
CA SER A 174 -5.30 -6.00 -12.95
C SER A 174 -5.19 -4.97 -14.07
N ASP A 175 -6.12 -4.03 -14.15
CA ASP A 175 -6.06 -2.96 -15.12
C ASP A 175 -4.92 -2.00 -14.78
N GLN A 176 -3.92 -1.94 -15.68
CA GLN A 176 -2.71 -1.15 -15.49
C GLN A 176 -3.00 0.33 -15.27
N ARG A 177 -3.95 0.87 -16.03
CA ARG A 177 -4.32 2.28 -15.92
C ARG A 177 -4.88 2.60 -14.55
N THR A 178 -5.80 1.78 -14.06
CA THR A 178 -6.39 1.90 -12.72
C THR A 178 -5.31 1.87 -11.63
N ILE A 179 -4.33 0.99 -11.74
CA ILE A 179 -3.24 0.86 -10.76
C ILE A 179 -2.34 2.11 -10.79
N VAL A 180 -1.99 2.61 -11.98
CA VAL A 180 -1.17 3.82 -12.12
C VAL A 180 -1.90 5.04 -11.55
N GLU A 181 -3.17 5.23 -11.92
CA GLU A 181 -3.97 6.35 -11.43
C GLU A 181 -4.18 6.25 -9.90
N ALA A 182 -4.36 5.05 -9.36
CA ALA A 182 -4.45 4.84 -7.92
C ALA A 182 -3.15 5.21 -7.19
N GLY A 183 -2.01 4.81 -7.73
CA GLY A 183 -0.70 5.20 -7.20
C GLY A 183 -0.49 6.71 -7.21
N LEU A 184 -0.82 7.38 -8.31
CA LEU A 184 -0.73 8.84 -8.42
C LEU A 184 -1.68 9.55 -7.45
N ALA A 185 -2.94 9.10 -7.37
CA ALA A 185 -3.89 9.66 -6.42
C ALA A 185 -3.39 9.57 -4.99
N SER A 186 -2.84 8.40 -4.61
CA SER A 186 -2.27 8.17 -3.28
C SER A 186 -1.02 9.01 -2.99
N LEU A 187 -0.18 9.28 -4.00
CA LEU A 187 0.97 10.18 -3.82
C LEU A 187 0.53 11.64 -3.56
N LEU A 188 -0.61 12.03 -4.11
CA LEU A 188 -1.04 13.42 -4.17
C LEU A 188 -2.23 13.74 -3.24
N HIS A 189 -2.75 12.74 -2.50
CA HIS A 189 -4.00 12.88 -1.75
C HIS A 189 -3.98 13.99 -0.69
N ASP A 190 -2.84 14.19 -0.05
CA ASP A 190 -2.64 15.05 1.11
C ASP A 190 -1.96 16.40 0.81
N ILE A 191 -1.69 16.72 -0.47
CA ILE A 191 -1.04 18.00 -0.79
C ILE A 191 -1.85 19.22 -0.34
N GLY A 192 -3.17 19.08 -0.20
CA GLY A 192 -4.07 20.11 0.34
C GLY A 192 -3.79 20.48 1.79
N LEU A 193 -3.13 19.63 2.56
CA LEU A 193 -2.68 19.95 3.92
C LEU A 193 -1.74 21.17 3.95
N THR A 194 -1.02 21.43 2.84
CA THR A 194 -0.13 22.60 2.73
C THR A 194 -0.86 23.93 2.89
N GLN A 195 -2.17 23.95 2.66
CA GLN A 195 -3.01 25.16 2.80
C GLN A 195 -3.50 25.37 4.23
N LEU A 196 -3.30 24.39 5.12
CA LEU A 196 -3.80 24.45 6.48
C LEU A 196 -2.76 25.02 7.46
N PRO A 197 -3.21 25.62 8.58
CA PRO A 197 -2.31 26.05 9.64
C PRO A 197 -1.50 24.89 10.20
N VAL A 198 -0.20 25.10 10.48
CA VAL A 198 0.71 24.08 11.03
C VAL A 198 0.18 23.46 12.33
N SER A 199 -0.53 24.25 13.16
CA SER A 199 -1.17 23.75 14.37
C SER A 199 -2.27 22.71 14.13
N VAL A 200 -2.96 22.80 12.99
CA VAL A 200 -3.99 21.82 12.59
C VAL A 200 -3.33 20.57 12.04
N ILE A 201 -2.32 20.76 11.20
CA ILE A 201 -1.59 19.64 10.55
C ILE A 201 -0.90 18.75 11.57
N GLY A 202 -0.22 19.36 12.55
CA GLY A 202 0.52 18.62 13.57
C GLY A 202 -0.35 17.71 14.45
N GLU A 203 -1.67 17.87 14.41
CA GLU A 203 -2.64 17.08 15.18
C GLU A 203 -3.63 16.29 14.30
N ALA A 204 -3.42 16.28 12.98
CA ALA A 204 -4.36 15.70 12.02
C ALA A 204 -4.62 14.20 12.25
N HIS A 205 -3.62 13.45 12.71
CA HIS A 205 -3.73 12.03 13.10
C HIS A 205 -4.70 11.79 14.25
N LYS A 206 -4.93 12.81 15.09
CA LYS A 206 -5.90 12.75 16.18
C LYS A 206 -7.25 13.34 15.78
N TYR A 207 -7.68 13.11 14.53
CA TYR A 207 -8.90 13.70 14.00
C TYR A 207 -10.10 13.64 14.95
N ARG A 208 -10.30 12.49 15.61
CA ARG A 208 -11.43 12.28 16.56
C ARG A 208 -11.28 13.10 17.83
N GLU A 209 -10.07 13.50 18.21
CA GLU A 209 -9.75 14.28 19.41
C GLU A 209 -9.67 15.79 19.12
N LEU A 210 -9.62 16.19 17.84
CA LEU A 210 -9.54 17.58 17.44
C LEU A 210 -10.75 18.40 17.90
N GLY A 211 -10.50 19.63 18.26
CA GLY A 211 -11.56 20.62 18.49
C GLY A 211 -12.37 20.89 17.20
N THR A 212 -13.59 21.40 17.35
CA THR A 212 -14.54 21.57 16.23
C THR A 212 -13.94 22.42 15.09
N VAL A 213 -13.21 23.49 15.38
CA VAL A 213 -12.60 24.38 14.37
C VAL A 213 -11.49 23.64 13.60
N SER A 214 -10.55 23.00 14.31
CA SER A 214 -9.44 22.26 13.69
C SER A 214 -9.96 21.12 12.82
N ARG A 215 -11.00 20.40 13.29
CA ARG A 215 -11.66 19.34 12.53
C ARG A 215 -12.32 19.87 11.26
N ALA A 216 -13.02 21.01 11.34
CA ALA A 216 -13.64 21.63 10.18
C ALA A 216 -12.60 22.06 9.13
N LEU A 217 -11.47 22.61 9.55
CA LEU A 217 -10.36 22.98 8.68
C LEU A 217 -9.72 21.75 8.03
N LEU A 218 -9.48 20.69 8.81
CA LEU A 218 -8.86 19.47 8.29
C LEU A 218 -9.71 18.83 7.21
N LYS A 219 -11.04 18.87 7.31
CA LYS A 219 -11.97 18.36 6.29
C LYS A 219 -11.83 19.02 4.92
N LEU A 220 -11.15 20.15 4.82
CA LEU A 220 -10.98 20.88 3.56
C LEU A 220 -9.83 20.34 2.71
N HIS A 221 -8.87 19.56 3.27
CA HIS A 221 -7.67 19.17 2.53
C HIS A 221 -7.95 18.29 1.30
N PRO A 222 -8.95 17.38 1.25
CA PRO A 222 -9.20 16.60 0.05
C PRO A 222 -9.57 17.51 -1.14
N GLN A 223 -10.46 18.48 -0.92
CA GLN A 223 -10.80 19.48 -1.93
C GLN A 223 -9.61 20.38 -2.24
N GLY A 224 -8.87 20.83 -1.22
CA GLY A 224 -7.64 21.61 -1.36
C GLY A 224 -6.59 20.91 -2.22
N SER A 225 -6.46 19.59 -2.10
CA SER A 225 -5.56 18.79 -2.94
C SER A 225 -5.96 18.89 -4.42
N LEU A 226 -7.24 18.71 -4.75
CA LEU A 226 -7.71 18.85 -6.12
C LEU A 226 -7.54 20.25 -6.67
N ASP A 227 -7.84 21.26 -5.86
CA ASP A 227 -7.72 22.66 -6.27
C ASP A 227 -6.26 23.01 -6.59
N ILE A 228 -5.30 22.55 -5.78
CA ILE A 228 -3.88 22.71 -6.07
C ILE A 228 -3.53 22.05 -7.41
N LEU A 229 -3.90 20.78 -7.62
CA LEU A 229 -3.58 20.05 -8.84
C LEU A 229 -4.15 20.74 -10.08
N ARG A 230 -5.42 21.16 -10.02
CA ARG A 230 -6.10 21.87 -11.12
C ARG A 230 -5.44 23.22 -11.39
N ASN A 231 -5.12 24.00 -10.35
CA ASN A 231 -4.45 25.29 -10.48
C ASN A 231 -3.05 25.17 -11.08
N LYS A 232 -2.36 24.05 -10.82
CA LYS A 232 -1.08 23.71 -11.45
C LYS A 232 -1.25 23.10 -12.86
N GLY A 233 -2.49 22.99 -13.35
CA GLY A 233 -2.81 22.47 -14.68
C GLY A 233 -2.49 20.98 -14.84
N ILE A 234 -2.50 20.24 -13.75
CA ILE A 234 -2.34 18.80 -13.75
C ILE A 234 -3.67 18.16 -14.12
N VAL A 235 -3.62 17.20 -15.05
CA VAL A 235 -4.83 16.49 -15.48
C VAL A 235 -5.20 15.46 -14.42
N VAL A 236 -6.35 15.65 -13.79
CA VAL A 236 -6.88 14.72 -12.78
C VAL A 236 -7.98 13.87 -13.44
N SER A 237 -7.80 12.56 -13.49
CA SER A 237 -8.84 11.65 -13.99
C SER A 237 -10.01 11.54 -13.00
N ARG A 238 -11.14 11.00 -13.46
CA ARG A 238 -12.29 10.77 -12.58
C ARG A 238 -11.96 9.82 -11.42
N LEU A 239 -11.12 8.82 -11.67
CA LEU A 239 -10.69 7.90 -10.64
C LEU A 239 -9.83 8.62 -9.59
N MET A 240 -8.82 9.37 -10.02
CA MET A 240 -7.97 10.16 -9.12
C MET A 240 -8.80 11.15 -8.31
N GLU A 241 -9.75 11.86 -8.95
CA GLU A 241 -10.65 12.79 -8.28
C GLU A 241 -11.47 12.08 -7.20
N SER A 242 -12.10 10.95 -7.53
CA SER A 242 -12.87 10.16 -6.56
C SER A 242 -11.99 9.67 -5.40
N MET A 243 -10.80 9.19 -5.68
CA MET A 243 -9.88 8.72 -4.64
C MET A 243 -9.45 9.85 -3.72
N ILE A 244 -9.02 10.98 -4.27
CA ILE A 244 -8.56 12.14 -3.49
C ILE A 244 -9.69 12.74 -2.65
N LEU A 245 -10.89 12.92 -3.23
CA LEU A 245 -12.01 13.49 -2.48
C LEU A 245 -12.55 12.57 -1.39
N GLN A 246 -12.50 11.26 -1.62
CA GLN A 246 -13.27 10.29 -0.83
C GLN A 246 -12.40 9.42 0.10
N HIS A 247 -11.07 9.64 0.19
CA HIS A 247 -10.20 8.77 1.00
C HIS A 247 -10.50 8.81 2.50
N HIS A 248 -11.23 9.80 2.97
CA HIS A 248 -11.74 9.86 4.33
C HIS A 248 -13.26 9.65 4.43
N GLU A 249 -13.92 9.28 3.32
CA GLU A 249 -15.30 8.84 3.39
C GLU A 249 -15.38 7.43 3.98
N GLU A 250 -16.43 7.20 4.75
CA GLU A 250 -16.71 5.91 5.36
C GLU A 250 -18.02 5.35 4.80
N TYR A 251 -18.07 4.05 4.57
CA TYR A 251 -19.23 3.38 3.98
C TYR A 251 -20.53 3.62 4.77
N ALA A 252 -20.42 3.82 6.09
CA ALA A 252 -21.54 4.18 6.97
C ALA A 252 -22.04 5.63 6.80
N GLY A 253 -21.32 6.48 6.05
CA GLY A 253 -21.63 7.91 5.92
C GLY A 253 -21.14 8.77 7.08
N THR A 254 -20.26 8.24 7.90
CA THR A 254 -19.66 8.95 9.06
C THR A 254 -18.37 9.68 8.70
N GLY A 255 -17.89 9.49 7.47
CA GLY A 255 -16.68 10.09 6.92
C GLY A 255 -16.84 11.54 6.50
N TYR A 256 -15.89 12.05 5.75
CA TYR A 256 -15.85 13.41 5.21
C TYR A 256 -15.13 13.47 3.86
N PRO A 257 -15.27 14.54 3.07
CA PRO A 257 -15.95 15.81 3.36
C PRO A 257 -17.47 15.79 3.12
N ALA A 258 -17.98 14.88 2.28
CA ALA A 258 -19.37 14.89 1.84
C ALA A 258 -20.31 14.00 2.67
N GLY A 259 -19.77 13.06 3.47
CA GLY A 259 -20.56 12.08 4.23
C GLY A 259 -21.28 11.11 3.29
N LEU A 260 -20.57 10.60 2.28
CA LEU A 260 -21.11 9.66 1.29
C LEU A 260 -21.50 8.33 1.96
N ILE A 261 -22.59 7.73 1.50
CA ILE A 261 -23.14 6.49 2.10
C ILE A 261 -23.07 5.34 1.10
N GLY A 262 -22.64 4.17 1.59
CA GLY A 262 -22.73 2.92 0.87
C GLY A 262 -21.92 2.95 -0.45
N GLU A 263 -22.54 2.49 -1.51
CA GLU A 263 -21.92 2.39 -2.86
C GLU A 263 -21.59 3.75 -3.49
N SER A 264 -21.98 4.88 -2.87
CA SER A 264 -21.55 6.21 -3.30
C SER A 264 -20.06 6.46 -3.01
N VAL A 265 -19.46 5.71 -2.08
CA VAL A 265 -18.03 5.75 -1.82
C VAL A 265 -17.30 4.85 -2.81
N HIS A 266 -16.45 5.44 -3.64
CA HIS A 266 -15.74 4.70 -4.68
C HIS A 266 -14.87 3.57 -4.08
N PRO A 267 -14.91 2.33 -4.61
CA PRO A 267 -14.16 1.21 -4.05
C PRO A 267 -12.64 1.47 -3.90
N MET A 268 -12.03 2.15 -4.89
CA MET A 268 -10.61 2.48 -4.83
C MET A 268 -10.28 3.56 -3.80
N ALA A 269 -11.21 4.45 -3.47
CA ALA A 269 -11.06 5.39 -2.37
C ALA A 269 -11.07 4.65 -1.02
N GLN A 270 -11.93 3.63 -0.87
CA GLN A 270 -11.93 2.76 0.31
C GLN A 270 -10.63 1.94 0.43
N VAL A 271 -10.04 1.48 -0.70
CA VAL A 271 -8.73 0.83 -0.69
C VAL A 271 -7.64 1.80 -0.22
N MET A 272 -7.67 3.05 -0.69
CA MET A 272 -6.72 4.09 -0.26
C MET A 272 -6.92 4.44 1.22
N HIS A 273 -8.16 4.54 1.70
CA HIS A 273 -8.49 4.70 3.13
C HIS A 273 -7.82 3.62 3.99
N VAL A 274 -7.93 2.35 3.58
CA VAL A 274 -7.27 1.25 4.28
C VAL A 274 -5.75 1.38 4.21
N ALA A 275 -5.20 1.80 3.08
CA ALA A 275 -3.76 2.00 2.93
C ALA A 275 -3.24 3.13 3.85
N ASP A 276 -3.99 4.20 3.99
CA ASP A 276 -3.69 5.32 4.90
C ASP A 276 -3.71 4.87 6.37
N ASP A 277 -4.79 4.22 6.82
CA ASP A 277 -4.90 3.64 8.16
C ASP A 277 -3.79 2.61 8.44
N LEU A 278 -3.36 1.85 7.43
CA LEU A 278 -2.26 0.89 7.55
C LEU A 278 -0.90 1.59 7.73
N ASP A 279 -0.64 2.68 7.02
CA ASP A 279 0.60 3.43 7.22
C ASP A 279 0.67 4.00 8.65
N ASP A 280 -0.43 4.55 9.15
CA ASP A 280 -0.52 5.03 10.53
C ASP A 280 -0.28 3.89 11.54
N LEU A 281 -0.93 2.74 11.35
CA LEU A 281 -0.76 1.56 12.21
C LEU A 281 0.69 1.07 12.24
N LEU A 282 1.32 0.98 11.07
CA LEU A 282 2.68 0.47 10.92
C LEU A 282 3.71 1.39 11.55
N SER A 283 3.45 2.68 11.54
CA SER A 283 4.34 3.67 12.14
C SER A 283 4.42 3.58 13.66
N GLU A 284 3.36 3.06 14.29
CA GLU A 284 3.27 2.91 15.75
C GLU A 284 3.66 1.52 16.25
N ALA A 285 3.88 0.55 15.36
CA ALA A 285 4.09 -0.84 15.73
C ALA A 285 5.50 -1.11 16.26
N ASP A 286 5.60 -1.78 17.41
CA ASP A 286 6.86 -2.11 18.09
C ASP A 286 7.44 -3.50 17.69
N GLY A 287 6.92 -4.13 16.63
CA GLY A 287 7.38 -5.42 16.13
C GLY A 287 6.30 -6.25 15.42
N PRO A 288 6.68 -7.41 14.83
CA PRO A 288 5.77 -8.22 14.02
C PRO A 288 4.50 -8.69 14.75
N ASP A 289 4.62 -9.15 15.99
CA ASP A 289 3.48 -9.64 16.79
C ASP A 289 2.50 -8.50 17.13
N SER A 290 3.03 -7.30 17.30
CA SER A 290 2.24 -6.08 17.49
C SER A 290 1.45 -5.71 16.22
N ILE A 291 2.01 -5.94 15.03
CA ILE A 291 1.35 -5.64 13.76
C ILE A 291 0.11 -6.51 13.55
N GLU A 292 0.22 -7.83 13.73
CA GLU A 292 -0.92 -8.72 13.53
C GLU A 292 -2.07 -8.41 14.48
N SER A 293 -1.77 -8.17 15.75
CA SER A 293 -2.76 -7.79 16.75
C SER A 293 -3.46 -6.48 16.38
N ARG A 294 -2.72 -5.48 15.95
CA ARG A 294 -3.26 -4.17 15.54
C ARG A 294 -4.07 -4.25 14.26
N LEU A 295 -3.63 -5.05 13.27
CA LEU A 295 -4.40 -5.31 12.05
C LEU A 295 -5.77 -5.93 12.39
N ARG A 296 -5.79 -6.95 13.26
CA ARG A 296 -7.04 -7.57 13.70
C ARG A 296 -7.95 -6.56 14.40
N ALA A 297 -7.40 -5.70 15.25
CA ALA A 297 -8.14 -4.64 15.91
C ALA A 297 -8.70 -3.60 14.91
N LEU A 298 -7.91 -3.21 13.91
CA LEU A 298 -8.33 -2.31 12.83
C LEU A 298 -9.52 -2.89 12.05
N PHE A 299 -9.43 -4.14 11.62
CA PHE A 299 -10.50 -4.80 10.88
C PHE A 299 -11.75 -5.07 11.72
N ALA A 300 -11.59 -5.36 13.02
CA ALA A 300 -12.72 -5.44 13.94
C ALA A 300 -13.42 -4.07 14.11
N ARG A 301 -12.65 -2.97 14.12
CA ARG A 301 -13.20 -1.61 14.08
C ARG A 301 -13.98 -1.35 12.79
N TYR A 302 -13.41 -1.68 11.63
CA TYR A 302 -14.09 -1.54 10.33
C TYR A 302 -15.41 -2.32 10.27
N GLU A 303 -15.45 -3.50 10.88
CA GLU A 303 -16.69 -4.28 10.98
C GLU A 303 -17.72 -3.60 11.86
N LYS A 304 -17.33 -3.16 13.04
CA LYS A 304 -18.20 -2.52 14.02
C LYS A 304 -18.75 -1.19 13.52
N GLU A 305 -17.89 -0.38 12.90
CA GLU A 305 -18.21 0.99 12.44
C GLU A 305 -18.73 1.02 11.00
N ASN A 306 -18.68 -0.11 10.30
CA ASN A 306 -19.01 -0.22 8.87
C ASN A 306 -18.24 0.81 8.01
N THR A 307 -16.94 0.93 8.27
CA THR A 307 -16.06 1.94 7.67
C THR A 307 -15.86 1.71 6.17
N ILE A 308 -15.73 0.45 5.75
CA ILE A 308 -15.59 0.04 4.35
C ILE A 308 -16.64 -1.00 3.97
N ALA A 309 -16.91 -1.14 2.68
CA ALA A 309 -17.89 -2.09 2.15
C ALA A 309 -17.60 -3.52 2.66
N PRO A 310 -18.62 -4.26 3.12
CA PRO A 310 -18.43 -5.61 3.67
C PRO A 310 -17.70 -6.56 2.73
N ALA A 311 -18.04 -6.52 1.43
CA ALA A 311 -17.39 -7.37 0.41
C ALA A 311 -15.90 -7.00 0.22
N LEU A 312 -15.55 -5.71 0.27
CA LEU A 312 -14.16 -5.25 0.20
C LEU A 312 -13.41 -5.66 1.47
N ARG A 313 -14.01 -5.47 2.65
CA ARG A 313 -13.44 -5.89 3.94
C ARG A 313 -13.11 -7.39 3.93
N GLU A 314 -14.01 -8.22 3.47
CA GLU A 314 -13.78 -9.67 3.38
C GLU A 314 -12.60 -10.01 2.45
N ARG A 315 -12.51 -9.39 1.27
CA ARG A 315 -11.39 -9.59 0.33
C ARG A 315 -10.06 -9.17 0.93
N LEU A 316 -10.01 -8.01 1.57
CA LEU A 316 -8.81 -7.49 2.24
C LEU A 316 -8.43 -8.35 3.45
N SER A 317 -9.40 -8.83 4.24
CA SER A 317 -9.12 -9.75 5.35
C SER A 317 -8.45 -11.03 4.87
N ARG A 318 -8.95 -11.64 3.79
CA ARG A 318 -8.32 -12.84 3.21
C ARG A 318 -6.90 -12.58 2.68
N LEU A 319 -6.61 -11.36 2.25
CA LEU A 319 -5.29 -10.97 1.78
C LEU A 319 -4.30 -10.77 2.93
N LEU A 320 -4.76 -10.25 4.06
CA LEU A 320 -3.92 -9.80 5.18
C LEU A 320 -3.77 -10.83 6.31
N PHE A 321 -4.73 -11.77 6.43
CA PHE A 321 -4.80 -12.81 7.46
C PHE A 321 -4.79 -14.22 6.88
#